data_4f4dbd4e8c6826ca6230e11749acf9fd
#
_entry.id   4f4dbd4e8c6826ca6230e11749acf9fd
#
_cell.length_a   1.000
_cell.length_b   1.000
_cell.length_c   1.000
_cell.angle_alpha   90.00
_cell.angle_beta   90.00
_cell.angle_gamma   90.00
#
_symmetry.space_group_name_H-M   'P 1'
#
loop_
_entity.id
_entity.type
_entity.pdbx_description
1 polymer ?
#
loop_
_entity_poly.entity_id
_entity_poly.type
_entity_poly.pdbx_seq_one_letter_code
_entity_poly.pdbx_strand_id
1 'polypeptide(L)'
;RPALVNTEAKGFWDGIAFWNGSNHGVLVGDPIDGKLTVMITHDGGASYRNASNPPDVGDRQYCFAASGTSLVTVSQNTVFIATGGAESQVWRSEDGGDNWLAIEIPFISGSDGSGVFSIAFKDRLHGVIVGGDYEHPEVNEQVAAYTNDGGLTWTASTVMTGGYRSAADWLSEYEAWFAVGPDGCDW
;
A
#
# COMPACT_ATOMS: atom_id res chain seq x y z
N ARG A 1 21.40 -16.10 5.12
CA ARG A 1 20.39 -17.18 5.24
C ARG A 1 19.01 -16.55 5.06
N PRO A 2 18.12 -17.06 4.17
CA PRO A 2 16.76 -16.55 4.07
C PRO A 2 16.02 -16.77 5.40
N ALA A 3 15.30 -15.77 5.87
CA ALA A 3 14.46 -15.85 7.06
C ALA A 3 13.10 -16.50 6.73
N LEU A 4 12.59 -16.25 5.52
CA LEU A 4 11.33 -16.76 5.02
C LEU A 4 11.49 -17.06 3.52
N VAL A 5 10.88 -18.13 3.04
CA VAL A 5 10.81 -18.47 1.61
C VAL A 5 9.36 -18.76 1.27
N ASN A 6 8.83 -18.08 0.26
CA ASN A 6 7.54 -18.44 -0.31
C ASN A 6 7.75 -19.66 -1.23
N THR A 7 7.09 -20.77 -0.93
CA THR A 7 7.16 -22.01 -1.70
C THR A 7 6.00 -22.19 -2.67
N GLU A 8 5.03 -21.30 -2.62
CA GLU A 8 3.89 -21.31 -3.53
C GLU A 8 4.31 -20.86 -4.93
N ALA A 9 3.86 -21.57 -5.95
CA ALA A 9 4.25 -21.33 -7.35
C ALA A 9 3.86 -19.93 -7.87
N LYS A 10 2.82 -19.32 -7.27
CA LYS A 10 2.35 -17.96 -7.57
C LYS A 10 2.75 -16.95 -6.51
N GLY A 11 3.53 -17.35 -5.53
CA GLY A 11 3.90 -16.48 -4.41
C GLY A 11 4.91 -15.43 -4.83
N PHE A 12 4.60 -14.17 -4.54
CA PHE A 12 5.49 -13.03 -4.71
C PHE A 12 5.40 -12.14 -3.47
N TRP A 13 6.53 -11.57 -3.02
CA TRP A 13 6.58 -10.65 -1.89
C TRP A 13 6.67 -9.22 -2.41
N ASP A 14 5.72 -8.36 -2.01
CA ASP A 14 5.59 -6.98 -2.50
C ASP A 14 6.15 -5.95 -1.54
N GLY A 15 5.99 -6.16 -0.25
CA GLY A 15 6.41 -5.18 0.74
C GLY A 15 6.62 -5.75 2.13
N ILE A 16 7.45 -5.06 2.89
CA ILE A 16 7.68 -5.32 4.31
C ILE A 16 7.76 -4.00 5.07
N ALA A 17 7.05 -3.90 6.20
CA ALA A 17 7.09 -2.73 7.06
C ALA A 17 7.19 -3.14 8.53
N PHE A 18 7.96 -2.38 9.29
CA PHE A 18 8.08 -2.54 10.74
C PHE A 18 7.56 -1.28 11.43
N TRP A 19 6.91 -1.44 12.58
CA TRP A 19 6.62 -0.28 13.44
C TRP A 19 7.91 0.28 14.00
N ASN A 20 8.04 1.60 13.95
CA ASN A 20 9.25 2.30 14.38
C ASN A 20 9.62 1.94 15.83
N GLY A 21 10.88 1.56 16.04
CA GLY A 21 11.40 1.15 17.35
C GLY A 21 10.85 -0.17 17.88
N SER A 22 10.24 -1.00 17.03
CA SER A 22 9.63 -2.29 17.39
C SER A 22 10.22 -3.44 16.59
N ASN A 23 10.13 -4.65 17.14
CA ASN A 23 10.38 -5.91 16.41
C ASN A 23 9.10 -6.46 15.74
N HIS A 24 8.00 -5.73 15.85
CA HIS A 24 6.75 -6.06 15.20
C HIS A 24 6.76 -5.55 13.76
N GLY A 25 6.40 -6.40 12.81
CA GLY A 25 6.38 -6.09 11.40
C GLY A 25 5.38 -6.93 10.61
N VAL A 26 5.03 -6.45 9.44
CA VAL A 26 4.12 -7.11 8.50
C VAL A 26 4.82 -7.24 7.15
N LEU A 27 4.64 -8.37 6.52
CA LEU A 27 5.06 -8.70 5.16
C LEU A 27 3.81 -8.99 4.34
N VAL A 28 3.72 -8.42 3.14
CA VAL A 28 2.62 -8.67 2.22
C VAL A 28 3.13 -9.20 0.90
N GLY A 29 2.35 -10.02 0.27
CA GLY A 29 2.59 -10.52 -1.09
C GLY A 29 1.28 -10.74 -1.84
N ASP A 30 1.43 -11.05 -3.11
CA ASP A 30 0.34 -11.30 -4.04
C ASP A 30 -0.67 -12.34 -3.52
N PRO A 31 -1.90 -12.28 -4.02
CA PRO A 31 -2.95 -13.16 -3.56
C PRO A 31 -2.70 -14.62 -3.96
N ILE A 32 -2.97 -15.51 -3.01
CA ILE A 32 -3.05 -16.95 -3.20
C ILE A 32 -4.49 -17.37 -2.84
N ASP A 33 -5.16 -18.04 -3.77
CA ASP A 33 -6.56 -18.47 -3.63
C ASP A 33 -7.53 -17.33 -3.22
N GLY A 34 -7.35 -16.14 -3.82
CA GLY A 34 -8.20 -14.96 -3.61
C GLY A 34 -7.92 -14.19 -2.32
N LYS A 35 -6.84 -14.50 -1.61
CA LYS A 35 -6.44 -13.78 -0.39
C LYS A 35 -5.02 -13.27 -0.49
N LEU A 36 -4.78 -12.02 -0.09
CA LEU A 36 -3.42 -11.51 0.02
C LEU A 36 -2.61 -12.38 0.99
N THR A 37 -1.37 -12.64 0.62
CA THR A 37 -0.43 -13.30 1.52
C THR A 37 0.06 -12.30 2.54
N VAL A 38 -0.39 -12.41 3.81
CA VAL A 38 0.02 -11.51 4.90
C VAL A 38 0.68 -12.31 6.00
N MET A 39 1.92 -11.93 6.32
CA MET A 39 2.71 -12.55 7.38
C MET A 39 3.08 -11.52 8.43
N ILE A 40 3.07 -11.94 9.69
CA ILE A 40 3.34 -11.08 10.85
C ILE A 40 4.55 -11.62 11.60
N THR A 41 5.45 -10.74 11.98
CA THR A 41 6.57 -11.03 12.89
C THR A 41 6.47 -10.22 14.16
N HIS A 42 6.91 -10.77 15.28
CA HIS A 42 7.07 -10.09 16.57
C HIS A 42 8.51 -10.13 17.10
N ASP A 43 9.44 -10.68 16.32
CA ASP A 43 10.84 -10.92 16.70
C ASP A 43 11.84 -10.34 15.69
N GLY A 44 11.43 -9.30 14.96
CA GLY A 44 12.29 -8.61 14.00
C GLY A 44 12.57 -9.42 12.74
N GLY A 45 11.65 -10.32 12.37
CA GLY A 45 11.76 -11.14 11.17
C GLY A 45 12.52 -12.45 11.38
N ALA A 46 12.82 -12.85 12.62
CA ALA A 46 13.41 -14.15 12.90
C ALA A 46 12.42 -15.30 12.68
N SER A 47 11.13 -15.02 12.95
CA SER A 47 10.01 -15.92 12.61
C SER A 47 8.79 -15.13 12.10
N TYR A 48 7.92 -15.84 11.38
CA TYR A 48 6.68 -15.29 10.83
C TYR A 48 5.52 -16.24 11.04
N ARG A 49 4.32 -15.67 11.21
CA ARG A 49 3.05 -16.40 11.19
C ARG A 49 2.10 -15.77 10.17
N ASN A 50 1.17 -16.54 9.65
CA ASN A 50 0.10 -15.99 8.83
C ASN A 50 -0.81 -15.07 9.63
N ALA A 51 -1.35 -14.03 9.00
CA ALA A 51 -2.49 -13.28 9.51
C ALA A 51 -3.70 -14.21 9.69
N SER A 52 -4.54 -13.93 10.69
CA SER A 52 -5.72 -14.77 10.99
C SER A 52 -6.81 -14.59 9.94
N ASN A 53 -7.03 -13.36 9.51
CA ASN A 53 -8.02 -12.99 8.49
C ASN A 53 -7.40 -12.00 7.49
N PRO A 54 -6.54 -12.46 6.55
CA PRO A 54 -5.93 -11.61 5.55
C PRO A 54 -7.00 -11.04 4.59
N PRO A 55 -6.71 -9.94 3.87
CA PRO A 55 -7.61 -9.37 2.87
C PRO A 55 -8.10 -10.42 1.88
N ASP A 56 -9.43 -10.48 1.70
CA ASP A 56 -10.08 -11.27 0.66
C ASP A 56 -10.26 -10.38 -0.56
N VAL A 57 -9.46 -10.61 -1.57
CA VAL A 57 -9.37 -9.75 -2.76
C VAL A 57 -10.01 -10.43 -3.97
N GLY A 58 -10.51 -9.61 -4.88
CA GLY A 58 -11.07 -10.09 -6.14
C GLY A 58 -10.01 -10.70 -7.07
N ASP A 59 -10.48 -11.33 -8.13
CA ASP A 59 -9.63 -11.77 -9.22
C ASP A 59 -8.92 -10.58 -9.86
N ARG A 60 -7.61 -10.72 -10.15
CA ARG A 60 -6.78 -9.68 -10.75
C ARG A 60 -6.65 -8.42 -9.90
N GLN A 61 -6.65 -8.56 -8.60
CA GLN A 61 -6.31 -7.49 -7.65
C GLN A 61 -5.00 -7.85 -6.96
N TYR A 62 -4.01 -6.95 -7.01
CA TYR A 62 -2.62 -7.21 -6.66
C TYR A 62 -2.07 -6.13 -5.74
N CYS A 63 -0.96 -6.44 -5.05
CA CYS A 63 -0.06 -5.44 -4.50
C CYS A 63 0.99 -5.05 -5.55
N PHE A 64 1.60 -3.87 -5.39
CA PHE A 64 2.65 -3.41 -6.29
C PHE A 64 3.96 -3.21 -5.52
N ALA A 65 4.99 -3.98 -5.89
CA ALA A 65 6.29 -3.96 -5.24
C ALA A 65 7.19 -2.77 -5.63
N ALA A 66 6.77 -1.93 -6.58
CA ALA A 66 7.62 -0.95 -7.26
C ALA A 66 8.43 -0.04 -6.33
N SER A 67 7.86 0.39 -5.20
CA SER A 67 8.54 1.24 -4.20
C SER A 67 8.69 0.58 -2.83
N GLY A 68 7.98 -0.54 -2.60
CA GLY A 68 7.83 -1.13 -1.28
C GLY A 68 6.91 -0.34 -0.34
N THR A 69 6.32 0.79 -0.79
CA THR A 69 5.45 1.66 -0.01
C THR A 69 3.95 1.45 -0.27
N SER A 70 3.58 0.35 -0.93
CA SER A 70 2.21 -0.16 -0.95
C SER A 70 1.76 -0.73 0.42
N LEU A 71 2.71 -0.94 1.33
CA LEU A 71 2.50 -1.35 2.72
C LEU A 71 3.13 -0.32 3.66
N VAL A 72 2.36 0.22 4.62
CA VAL A 72 2.87 1.21 5.58
C VAL A 72 2.30 0.99 6.98
N THR A 73 3.15 1.10 7.99
CA THR A 73 2.77 1.13 9.41
C THR A 73 2.68 2.59 9.90
N VAL A 74 1.59 2.96 10.59
CA VAL A 74 1.32 4.36 10.94
C VAL A 74 1.36 4.61 12.45
N SER A 75 0.69 3.81 13.24
CA SER A 75 0.66 3.91 14.69
C SER A 75 0.86 2.54 15.31
N GLN A 76 0.87 2.42 16.65
CA GLN A 76 1.30 1.20 17.34
C GLN A 76 0.78 -0.13 16.78
N ASN A 77 -0.44 -0.15 16.20
CA ASN A 77 -1.02 -1.35 15.62
C ASN A 77 -1.72 -1.11 14.27
N THR A 78 -1.67 0.14 13.76
CA THR A 78 -2.32 0.46 12.50
C THR A 78 -1.37 0.24 11.34
N VAL A 79 -1.83 -0.50 10.35
CA VAL A 79 -1.11 -0.81 9.11
C VAL A 79 -2.06 -0.75 7.93
N PHE A 80 -1.54 -0.33 6.78
CA PHE A 80 -2.29 -0.23 5.54
C PHE A 80 -1.62 -1.04 4.45
N ILE A 81 -2.42 -1.64 3.59
CA ILE A 81 -2.02 -2.23 2.31
C ILE A 81 -2.81 -1.52 1.20
N ALA A 82 -2.13 -1.14 0.13
CA ALA A 82 -2.77 -0.66 -1.09
C ALA A 82 -2.72 -1.72 -2.17
N THR A 83 -3.80 -1.79 -2.94
CA THR A 83 -3.94 -2.70 -4.07
C THR A 83 -4.37 -1.97 -5.33
N GLY A 84 -4.24 -2.64 -6.45
CA GLY A 84 -4.71 -2.21 -7.76
C GLY A 84 -5.01 -3.41 -8.65
N GLY A 85 -5.13 -3.16 -9.94
CA GLY A 85 -5.58 -4.15 -10.91
C GLY A 85 -7.05 -3.92 -11.30
N ALA A 86 -7.86 -4.96 -11.28
CA ALA A 86 -9.29 -4.87 -11.58
C ALA A 86 -10.02 -3.90 -10.63
N GLU A 87 -9.60 -3.86 -9.37
CA GLU A 87 -10.09 -2.92 -8.35
C GLU A 87 -8.91 -2.31 -7.59
N SER A 88 -9.06 -1.03 -7.23
CA SER A 88 -8.12 -0.31 -6.36
C SER A 88 -8.76 -0.11 -5.01
N GLN A 89 -8.11 -0.58 -3.95
CA GLN A 89 -8.59 -0.47 -2.58
C GLN A 89 -7.44 -0.16 -1.62
N VAL A 90 -7.77 0.42 -0.48
CA VAL A 90 -6.90 0.49 0.69
C VAL A 90 -7.46 -0.48 1.74
N TRP A 91 -6.61 -1.37 2.20
CA TRP A 91 -6.90 -2.27 3.30
C TRP A 91 -6.30 -1.72 4.58
N ARG A 92 -7.09 -1.65 5.64
CA ARG A 92 -6.69 -1.08 6.93
C ARG A 92 -6.84 -2.11 8.05
N SER A 93 -5.80 -2.28 8.84
CA SER A 93 -5.81 -3.07 10.07
C SER A 93 -5.50 -2.17 11.27
N GLU A 94 -6.13 -2.43 12.41
CA GLU A 94 -5.87 -1.75 13.71
C GLU A 94 -5.31 -2.70 14.78
N ASP A 95 -5.06 -3.94 14.43
CA ASP A 95 -4.61 -4.99 15.35
C ASP A 95 -3.29 -5.64 14.95
N GLY A 96 -2.48 -4.88 14.22
CA GLY A 96 -1.14 -5.32 13.84
C GLY A 96 -1.10 -6.26 12.64
N GLY A 97 -2.14 -6.24 11.81
CA GLY A 97 -2.20 -6.98 10.56
C GLY A 97 -2.96 -8.30 10.63
N ASP A 98 -3.66 -8.59 11.73
CA ASP A 98 -4.42 -9.84 11.86
C ASP A 98 -5.79 -9.79 11.18
N ASN A 99 -6.49 -8.67 11.30
CA ASN A 99 -7.81 -8.46 10.69
C ASN A 99 -7.78 -7.18 9.85
N TRP A 100 -8.51 -7.20 8.73
CA TRP A 100 -8.45 -6.14 7.73
C TRP A 100 -9.85 -5.67 7.34
N LEU A 101 -9.97 -4.36 7.14
CA LEU A 101 -11.15 -3.68 6.61
C LEU A 101 -10.82 -3.14 5.23
N ALA A 102 -11.64 -3.49 4.23
CA ALA A 102 -11.57 -2.88 2.91
C ALA A 102 -12.13 -1.45 2.95
N ILE A 103 -11.38 -0.51 2.40
CA ILE A 103 -11.76 0.89 2.27
C ILE A 103 -11.86 1.21 0.78
N GLU A 104 -13.05 1.59 0.34
CA GLU A 104 -13.27 2.10 -1.01
C GLU A 104 -12.58 3.44 -1.20
N ILE A 105 -11.94 3.60 -2.34
CA ILE A 105 -11.17 4.79 -2.67
C ILE A 105 -11.55 5.33 -4.06
N PRO A 106 -11.54 6.65 -4.27
CA PRO A 106 -11.76 7.26 -5.57
C PRO A 106 -10.48 7.23 -6.42
N PHE A 107 -10.13 6.06 -6.94
CA PHE A 107 -8.85 5.83 -7.59
C PHE A 107 -8.99 5.04 -8.90
N ILE A 108 -8.06 5.26 -9.83
CA ILE A 108 -8.01 4.53 -11.10
C ILE A 108 -7.88 3.02 -10.87
N SER A 109 -8.61 2.23 -11.67
CA SER A 109 -8.57 0.77 -11.66
C SER A 109 -9.05 0.21 -13.00
N GLY A 110 -9.03 -1.11 -13.17
CA GLY A 110 -9.60 -1.80 -14.32
C GLY A 110 -8.58 -2.43 -15.28
N SER A 111 -7.30 -2.03 -15.21
CA SER A 111 -6.20 -2.71 -15.91
C SER A 111 -5.26 -3.40 -14.92
N ASP A 112 -4.49 -4.39 -15.36
CA ASP A 112 -3.51 -5.06 -14.48
C ASP A 112 -2.37 -4.12 -14.06
N GLY A 113 -2.17 -3.02 -14.79
CA GLY A 113 -1.16 -1.99 -14.52
C GLY A 113 -1.64 -0.82 -13.69
N SER A 114 -2.96 -0.71 -13.41
CA SER A 114 -3.54 0.45 -12.73
C SER A 114 -3.76 0.22 -11.24
N GLY A 115 -3.59 1.26 -10.44
CA GLY A 115 -3.91 1.23 -9.02
C GLY A 115 -3.05 2.09 -8.14
N VAL A 116 -3.11 1.84 -6.83
CA VAL A 116 -2.30 2.54 -5.83
C VAL A 116 -0.95 1.86 -5.70
N PHE A 117 0.11 2.63 -5.88
CA PHE A 117 1.49 2.16 -5.80
C PHE A 117 2.18 2.58 -4.50
N SER A 118 1.69 3.63 -3.85
CA SER A 118 2.30 4.15 -2.63
C SER A 118 1.26 4.77 -1.70
N ILE A 119 1.44 4.49 -0.40
CA ILE A 119 0.73 5.16 0.70
C ILE A 119 1.78 5.85 1.55
N ALA A 120 1.53 7.09 1.94
CA ALA A 120 2.36 7.82 2.88
C ALA A 120 1.50 8.56 3.91
N PHE A 121 1.98 8.63 5.15
CA PHE A 121 1.34 9.36 6.24
C PHE A 121 2.34 10.33 6.88
N LYS A 122 1.94 11.59 7.08
CA LYS A 122 2.72 12.55 7.86
C LYS A 122 2.47 12.45 9.36
N ASP A 123 1.30 11.98 9.73
CA ASP A 123 0.87 11.73 11.10
C ASP A 123 -0.25 10.67 11.13
N ARG A 124 -0.89 10.47 12.28
CA ARG A 124 -1.91 9.42 12.47
C ARG A 124 -3.22 9.67 11.70
N LEU A 125 -3.46 10.89 11.24
CA LEU A 125 -4.72 11.29 10.60
C LEU A 125 -4.55 11.61 9.12
N HIS A 126 -3.41 12.20 8.74
CA HIS A 126 -3.23 12.77 7.42
C HIS A 126 -2.29 11.89 6.58
N GLY A 127 -2.81 11.44 5.47
CA GLY A 127 -2.07 10.60 4.52
C GLY A 127 -2.47 10.87 3.08
N VAL A 128 -1.64 10.38 2.17
CA VAL A 128 -1.88 10.41 0.73
C VAL A 128 -1.68 9.03 0.14
N ILE A 129 -2.37 8.77 -0.96
CA ILE A 129 -2.12 7.66 -1.87
C ILE A 129 -1.85 8.21 -3.25
N VAL A 130 -0.86 7.62 -3.93
CA VAL A 130 -0.53 7.92 -5.31
C VAL A 130 -0.34 6.62 -6.10
N GLY A 131 -0.48 6.73 -7.42
CA GLY A 131 -0.32 5.60 -8.32
C GLY A 131 -0.61 6.02 -9.74
N GLY A 132 -1.42 5.26 -10.44
CA GLY A 132 -1.76 5.46 -11.84
C GLY A 132 -1.77 4.14 -12.60
N ASP A 133 -1.52 4.19 -13.89
CA ASP A 133 -1.32 3.03 -14.74
C ASP A 133 0.11 3.10 -15.32
N TYR A 134 0.97 2.13 -14.94
CA TYR A 134 2.37 2.16 -15.41
C TYR A 134 2.51 1.82 -16.89
N GLU A 135 1.49 1.21 -17.51
CA GLU A 135 1.44 0.96 -18.95
C GLU A 135 0.98 2.22 -19.73
N HIS A 136 0.27 3.14 -19.05
CA HIS A 136 -0.22 4.42 -19.56
C HIS A 136 0.14 5.55 -18.60
N PRO A 137 1.44 5.84 -18.42
CA PRO A 137 1.93 6.73 -17.37
C PRO A 137 1.47 8.20 -17.54
N GLU A 138 1.02 8.58 -18.72
CA GLU A 138 0.47 9.92 -19.01
C GLU A 138 -0.95 10.14 -18.49
N VAL A 139 -1.68 9.06 -18.14
CA VAL A 139 -3.03 9.17 -17.57
C VAL A 139 -2.96 9.76 -16.16
N ASN A 140 -3.62 10.89 -15.96
CA ASN A 140 -3.56 11.66 -14.72
C ASN A 140 -4.93 11.87 -14.05
N GLU A 141 -5.92 11.07 -14.41
CA GLU A 141 -7.25 11.08 -13.78
C GLU A 141 -7.32 10.06 -12.65
N GLN A 142 -7.78 10.48 -11.46
CA GLN A 142 -7.94 9.62 -10.28
C GLN A 142 -6.65 8.88 -9.87
N VAL A 143 -5.51 9.56 -9.92
CA VAL A 143 -4.19 8.99 -9.60
C VAL A 143 -3.60 9.48 -8.29
N ALA A 144 -4.35 10.31 -7.55
CA ALA A 144 -4.00 10.79 -6.23
C ALA A 144 -5.25 11.00 -5.36
N ALA A 145 -5.16 10.63 -4.08
CA ALA A 145 -6.19 10.90 -3.08
C ALA A 145 -5.55 11.12 -1.71
N TYR A 146 -6.30 11.71 -0.80
CA TYR A 146 -5.84 12.01 0.56
C TYR A 146 -6.88 11.61 1.61
N THR A 147 -6.39 11.43 2.83
CA THR A 147 -7.19 11.22 4.04
C THR A 147 -6.86 12.25 5.11
N ASN A 148 -7.87 12.63 5.90
CA ASN A 148 -7.74 13.48 7.08
C ASN A 148 -8.29 12.81 8.36
N ASP A 149 -8.64 11.54 8.28
CA ASP A 149 -9.30 10.77 9.35
C ASP A 149 -8.60 9.45 9.66
N GLY A 150 -7.32 9.34 9.28
CA GLY A 150 -6.53 8.14 9.54
C GLY A 150 -6.87 6.99 8.59
N GLY A 151 -7.25 7.30 7.36
CA GLY A 151 -7.51 6.32 6.31
C GLY A 151 -8.86 5.62 6.43
N LEU A 152 -9.81 6.16 7.21
CA LEU A 152 -11.18 5.67 7.26
C LEU A 152 -11.96 6.07 6.01
N THR A 153 -11.67 7.29 5.50
CA THR A 153 -12.19 7.76 4.21
C THR A 153 -11.07 8.40 3.39
N TRP A 154 -11.22 8.34 2.08
CA TRP A 154 -10.29 8.94 1.12
C TRP A 154 -11.04 9.86 0.16
N THR A 155 -10.45 11.01 -0.12
CA THR A 155 -11.00 12.02 -1.03
C THR A 155 -10.06 12.17 -2.21
N ALA A 156 -10.60 12.15 -3.44
CA ALA A 156 -9.80 12.42 -4.63
C ALA A 156 -9.11 13.78 -4.52
N SER A 157 -7.84 13.86 -4.87
CA SER A 157 -7.14 15.14 -4.93
C SER A 157 -7.77 16.02 -6.02
N THR A 158 -7.88 17.30 -5.75
CA THR A 158 -8.26 18.29 -6.77
C THR A 158 -7.08 18.72 -7.63
N VAL A 159 -5.87 18.49 -7.15
CA VAL A 159 -4.62 18.67 -7.90
C VAL A 159 -4.02 17.29 -8.07
N MET A 160 -4.10 16.76 -9.27
CA MET A 160 -3.54 15.47 -9.62
C MET A 160 -2.04 15.57 -9.91
N THR A 161 -1.34 14.45 -9.75
CA THR A 161 0.03 14.31 -10.25
C THR A 161 0.06 14.39 -11.78
N GLY A 162 1.24 14.63 -12.36
CA GLY A 162 1.41 14.69 -13.82
C GLY A 162 1.20 13.36 -14.55
N GLY A 163 0.76 12.32 -13.84
CA GLY A 163 0.51 10.97 -14.32
C GLY A 163 0.90 9.93 -13.27
N TYR A 164 1.27 8.73 -13.71
CA TYR A 164 1.67 7.64 -12.82
C TYR A 164 2.83 8.04 -11.89
N ARG A 165 2.64 7.77 -10.60
CA ARG A 165 3.68 7.92 -9.56
C ARG A 165 3.85 6.62 -8.78
N SER A 166 5.10 6.18 -8.67
CA SER A 166 5.44 4.91 -8.01
C SER A 166 5.68 5.05 -6.51
N ALA A 167 6.01 6.25 -6.02
CA ALA A 167 6.28 6.50 -4.61
C ALA A 167 5.86 7.90 -4.18
N ALA A 168 5.45 8.04 -2.92
CA ALA A 168 5.24 9.32 -2.25
C ALA A 168 5.78 9.30 -0.84
N ASP A 169 6.19 10.48 -0.34
CA ASP A 169 6.60 10.68 1.04
C ASP A 169 6.29 12.11 1.50
N TRP A 170 6.25 12.30 2.82
CA TRP A 170 6.11 13.59 3.46
C TRP A 170 7.46 14.17 3.85
N LEU A 171 7.78 15.34 3.33
CA LEU A 171 9.01 16.04 3.71
C LEU A 171 8.68 17.17 4.70
N SER A 172 8.94 16.91 5.97
CA SER A 172 8.59 17.79 7.09
C SER A 172 9.26 19.17 7.04
N GLU A 173 10.47 19.26 6.48
CA GLU A 173 11.19 20.52 6.32
C GLU A 173 10.51 21.50 5.36
N TYR A 174 9.75 20.97 4.38
CA TYR A 174 9.03 21.76 3.39
C TYR A 174 7.52 21.78 3.64
N GLU A 175 7.06 21.04 4.66
CA GLU A 175 5.62 20.84 4.94
C GLU A 175 4.82 20.44 3.69
N ALA A 176 5.42 19.56 2.86
CA ALA A 176 4.87 19.17 1.57
C ALA A 176 4.95 17.65 1.33
N TRP A 177 4.01 17.17 0.54
CA TRP A 177 4.06 15.85 -0.03
C TRP A 177 4.88 15.87 -1.31
N PHE A 178 5.68 14.83 -1.51
CA PHE A 178 6.42 14.62 -2.75
C PHE A 178 6.02 13.27 -3.34
N ALA A 179 5.82 13.25 -4.66
CA ALA A 179 5.54 12.03 -5.40
C ALA A 179 6.47 11.94 -6.60
N VAL A 180 6.98 10.75 -6.89
CA VAL A 180 7.92 10.50 -7.99
C VAL A 180 7.45 9.37 -8.88
N GLY A 181 7.76 9.46 -10.16
CA GLY A 181 7.46 8.48 -11.19
C GLY A 181 8.44 8.56 -12.36
N PRO A 182 8.22 7.79 -13.44
CA PRO A 182 9.18 7.66 -14.54
C PRO A 182 9.45 8.97 -15.28
N ASP A 183 8.50 9.87 -15.30
CA ASP A 183 8.53 11.10 -16.09
C ASP A 183 8.56 12.39 -15.24
N GLY A 184 8.66 12.27 -13.92
CA GLY A 184 8.81 13.44 -13.08
C GLY A 184 8.53 13.27 -11.59
N CYS A 185 8.44 14.42 -10.94
CA CYS A 185 8.16 14.58 -9.53
C CYS A 185 7.11 15.70 -9.36
N ASP A 186 6.16 15.48 -8.47
CA ASP A 186 5.15 16.47 -8.05
C ASP A 186 5.29 16.78 -6.57
N TRP A 187 4.82 17.99 -6.17
CA TRP A 187 4.82 18.46 -4.79
C TRP A 187 3.68 19.47 -4.55
#